data_d3920a3be1f462811cebd0cd92587699
#
_entry.id   d3920a3be1f462811cebd0cd92587699
#
_cell.length_a   1.000
_cell.length_b   1.000
_cell.length_c   1.000
_cell.angle_alpha   90.00
_cell.angle_beta   90.00
_cell.angle_gamma   90.00
#
_symmetry.space_group_name_H-M   'P 1'
#
loop_
_entity.id
_entity.type
_entity.pdbx_description
1 polymer ?
#
loop_
_entity_poly.entity_id
_entity_poly.type
_entity_poly.pdbx_seq_one_letter_code
_entity_poly.pdbx_strand_id
1 'polypeptide(L)'
;MIRAVICDDEKAALNIIRHFVEAETLPIEIVGTAQNGKDAWELIQREKPDLAFMDIHMPYMNGFEIIQKMTDTKVIIITAYDSFEYAQRALRLGASDIISKPVEFEQLRQAIVRAVGWKFTGNEMVNTILEYIYEHYNEKIELEILANLTFCSESHIARAFKKNTGMTIISYIHQVR
;
A
#
# COMPACT_ATOMS: atom_id res chain seq x y z
N MET A 1 5.70 -6.24 7.30
CA MET A 1 4.47 -5.67 6.69
C MET A 1 4.63 -4.16 6.69
N ILE A 2 4.18 -3.50 5.66
CA ILE A 2 4.16 -2.05 5.54
C ILE A 2 3.10 -1.50 6.48
N ARG A 3 3.48 -0.57 7.35
CA ARG A 3 2.55 0.12 8.26
C ARG A 3 1.95 1.32 7.53
N ALA A 4 0.63 1.37 7.41
CA ALA A 4 -0.05 2.44 6.69
C ALA A 4 -1.13 3.13 7.53
N VAL A 5 -1.38 4.40 7.21
CA VAL A 5 -2.51 5.18 7.74
C VAL A 5 -3.41 5.64 6.59
N ILE A 6 -4.69 5.85 6.90
CA ILE A 6 -5.67 6.37 5.94
C ILE A 6 -6.24 7.67 6.52
N CYS A 7 -6.13 8.76 5.77
CA CYS A 7 -6.54 10.09 6.18
C CYS A 7 -7.52 10.68 5.14
N ASP A 8 -8.80 10.73 5.50
CA ASP A 8 -9.87 11.19 4.62
C ASP A 8 -11.07 11.58 5.49
N ASP A 9 -11.73 12.70 5.23
CA ASP A 9 -12.89 13.14 6.01
C ASP A 9 -14.16 12.32 5.71
N GLU A 10 -14.18 11.62 4.57
CA GLU A 10 -15.25 10.72 4.17
C GLU A 10 -15.05 9.30 4.72
N LYS A 11 -15.92 8.85 5.63
CA LYS A 11 -15.88 7.47 6.15
C LYS A 11 -15.97 6.40 5.06
N ALA A 12 -16.67 6.69 3.97
CA ALA A 12 -16.78 5.76 2.85
C ALA A 12 -15.42 5.49 2.19
N ALA A 13 -14.60 6.53 1.98
CA ALA A 13 -13.26 6.40 1.44
C ALA A 13 -12.34 5.60 2.37
N LEU A 14 -12.37 5.88 3.69
CA LEU A 14 -11.62 5.11 4.69
C LEU A 14 -11.96 3.61 4.62
N ASN A 15 -13.25 3.28 4.52
CA ASN A 15 -13.72 1.90 4.48
C ASN A 15 -13.35 1.19 3.17
N ILE A 16 -13.44 1.87 2.03
CA ILE A 16 -13.08 1.29 0.71
C ILE A 16 -11.59 0.94 0.68
N ILE A 17 -10.72 1.87 1.09
CA ILE A 17 -9.27 1.63 1.10
C ILE A 17 -8.93 0.49 2.05
N ARG A 18 -9.49 0.51 3.27
CA ARG A 18 -9.31 -0.58 4.24
C ARG A 18 -9.78 -1.92 3.67
N HIS A 19 -10.97 -1.95 3.06
CA HIS A 19 -11.51 -3.16 2.44
C HIS A 19 -10.57 -3.71 1.36
N PHE A 20 -10.05 -2.89 0.47
CA PHE A 20 -9.11 -3.33 -0.56
C PHE A 20 -7.81 -3.88 0.04
N VAL A 21 -7.29 -3.24 1.08
CA VAL A 21 -6.08 -3.72 1.76
C VAL A 21 -6.30 -5.06 2.45
N GLU A 22 -7.43 -5.24 3.13
CA GLU A 22 -7.74 -6.44 3.92
C GLU A 22 -8.25 -7.60 3.04
N ALA A 23 -9.19 -7.32 2.10
CA ALA A 23 -9.82 -8.35 1.28
C ALA A 23 -8.86 -8.96 0.25
N GLU A 24 -7.99 -8.14 -0.31
CA GLU A 24 -7.03 -8.57 -1.34
C GLU A 24 -5.66 -8.99 -0.74
N THR A 25 -5.62 -9.13 0.59
CA THR A 25 -4.42 -9.58 1.33
C THR A 25 -3.14 -8.84 0.96
N LEU A 26 -3.23 -7.56 0.70
CA LEU A 26 -2.03 -6.75 0.57
C LEU A 26 -1.24 -6.83 1.89
N PRO A 27 0.07 -7.03 1.86
CA PRO A 27 0.88 -7.15 3.06
C PRO A 27 1.11 -5.79 3.73
N ILE A 28 0.01 -5.08 3.97
CA ILE A 28 -0.10 -3.76 4.58
C ILE A 28 -0.93 -3.87 5.85
N GLU A 29 -0.44 -3.29 6.92
CA GLU A 29 -1.15 -3.14 8.19
C GLU A 29 -1.67 -1.71 8.32
N ILE A 30 -2.98 -1.52 8.42
CA ILE A 30 -3.58 -0.22 8.70
C ILE A 30 -3.47 0.04 10.20
N VAL A 31 -2.51 0.88 10.58
CA VAL A 31 -2.21 1.21 11.99
C VAL A 31 -3.07 2.35 12.54
N GLY A 32 -3.84 3.04 11.69
CA GLY A 32 -4.78 4.07 12.11
C GLY A 32 -5.47 4.77 10.97
N THR A 33 -6.54 5.51 11.33
CA THR A 33 -7.29 6.36 10.41
C THR A 33 -7.55 7.72 11.03
N ALA A 34 -7.66 8.77 10.21
CA ALA A 34 -8.01 10.12 10.64
C ALA A 34 -9.03 10.73 9.69
N GLN A 35 -9.94 11.57 10.23
CA GLN A 35 -11.01 12.23 9.47
C GLN A 35 -10.82 13.73 9.31
N ASN A 36 -9.69 14.26 9.71
CA ASN A 36 -9.31 15.65 9.49
C ASN A 36 -7.79 15.78 9.51
N GLY A 37 -7.29 16.87 8.98
CA GLY A 37 -5.85 17.06 8.81
C GLY A 37 -5.07 17.22 10.11
N LYS A 38 -5.67 17.71 11.19
CA LYS A 38 -5.02 17.82 12.50
C LYS A 38 -4.77 16.43 13.09
N ASP A 39 -5.82 15.61 13.17
CA ASP A 39 -5.74 14.25 13.66
C ASP A 39 -4.83 13.40 12.77
N ALA A 40 -4.86 13.63 11.45
CA ALA A 40 -3.96 12.98 10.50
C ALA A 40 -2.49 13.28 10.82
N TRP A 41 -2.16 14.54 11.04
CA TRP A 41 -0.79 14.92 11.41
C TRP A 41 -0.35 14.31 12.74
N GLU A 42 -1.19 14.36 13.78
CA GLU A 42 -0.90 13.74 15.08
C GLU A 42 -0.73 12.23 14.96
N LEU A 43 -1.58 11.57 14.16
CA LEU A 43 -1.49 10.13 13.89
C LEU A 43 -0.16 9.76 13.21
N ILE A 44 0.24 10.49 12.18
CA ILE A 44 1.49 10.27 11.45
C ILE A 44 2.70 10.45 12.37
N GLN A 45 2.71 11.49 13.19
CA GLN A 45 3.80 11.74 14.14
C GLN A 45 3.94 10.63 15.19
N ARG A 46 2.82 10.08 15.65
CA ARG A 46 2.80 9.02 16.66
C ARG A 46 3.18 7.67 16.08
N GLU A 47 2.55 7.28 14.96
CA GLU A 47 2.70 5.95 14.38
C GLU A 47 3.92 5.79 13.48
N LYS A 48 4.43 6.90 12.93
CA LYS A 48 5.54 6.92 11.95
C LYS A 48 5.34 5.85 10.87
N PRO A 49 4.23 5.92 10.10
CA PRO A 49 3.90 4.90 9.12
C PRO A 49 4.88 4.94 7.94
N ASP A 50 5.02 3.81 7.25
CA ASP A 50 5.77 3.72 6.00
C ASP A 50 5.01 4.36 4.84
N LEU A 51 3.66 4.29 4.89
CA LEU A 51 2.76 4.74 3.83
C LEU A 51 1.57 5.50 4.40
N ALA A 52 1.15 6.58 3.74
CA ALA A 52 -0.08 7.29 4.03
C ALA A 52 -0.95 7.40 2.78
N PHE A 53 -2.20 6.96 2.89
CA PHE A 53 -3.26 7.30 1.94
C PHE A 53 -3.91 8.58 2.44
N MET A 54 -3.93 9.64 1.62
CA MET A 54 -4.28 10.96 2.09
C MET A 54 -5.17 11.71 1.12
N ASP A 55 -6.32 12.19 1.59
CA ASP A 55 -7.07 13.18 0.84
C ASP A 55 -6.42 14.57 0.96
N ILE A 56 -6.61 15.38 -0.08
CA ILE A 56 -6.16 16.76 -0.08
C ILE A 56 -7.09 17.63 0.77
N HIS A 57 -8.40 17.45 0.63
CA HIS A 57 -9.41 18.32 1.23
C HIS A 57 -9.92 17.77 2.56
N MET A 58 -9.18 18.04 3.62
CA MET A 58 -9.58 17.73 4.98
C MET A 58 -9.77 18.99 5.82
N PRO A 59 -10.70 18.98 6.80
CA PRO A 59 -10.83 20.07 7.75
C PRO A 59 -9.56 20.33 8.55
N TYR A 60 -9.36 21.56 8.98
CA TYR A 60 -8.29 22.11 9.83
C TYR A 60 -6.90 22.17 9.17
N MET A 61 -6.47 21.18 8.45
CA MET A 61 -5.19 21.14 7.74
C MET A 61 -5.37 20.31 6.46
N ASN A 62 -4.99 20.85 5.30
CA ASN A 62 -5.12 20.13 4.06
C ASN A 62 -3.95 19.15 3.83
N GLY A 63 -4.15 18.17 2.94
CA GLY A 63 -3.14 17.13 2.66
C GLY A 63 -1.81 17.70 2.16
N PHE A 64 -1.80 18.78 1.40
CA PHE A 64 -0.57 19.42 0.93
C PHE A 64 0.27 20.00 2.08
N GLU A 65 -0.39 20.60 3.09
CA GLU A 65 0.31 21.14 4.26
C GLU A 65 0.96 20.01 5.08
N ILE A 66 0.31 18.85 5.13
CA ILE A 66 0.84 17.67 5.82
C ILE A 66 2.06 17.15 5.07
N ILE A 67 1.95 16.94 3.74
CA ILE A 67 3.04 16.41 2.92
C ILE A 67 4.31 17.26 3.03
N GLN A 68 4.18 18.59 3.05
CA GLN A 68 5.32 19.49 3.20
C GLN A 68 6.10 19.29 4.51
N LYS A 69 5.45 18.75 5.53
CA LYS A 69 6.05 18.52 6.86
C LYS A 69 6.57 17.08 7.03
N MET A 70 6.28 16.20 6.06
CA MET A 70 6.67 14.79 6.09
C MET A 70 8.03 14.59 5.45
N THR A 71 8.83 13.68 6.01
CA THR A 71 10.17 13.35 5.47
C THR A 71 10.31 11.88 5.09
N ASP A 72 9.78 10.98 5.89
CA ASP A 72 10.09 9.54 5.79
C ASP A 72 8.91 8.67 5.35
N THR A 73 7.69 9.19 5.40
CA THR A 73 6.48 8.46 5.00
C THR A 73 6.20 8.66 3.51
N LYS A 74 5.99 7.59 2.77
CA LYS A 74 5.49 7.65 1.39
C LYS A 74 4.03 8.06 1.39
N VAL A 75 3.63 8.89 0.43
CA VAL A 75 2.26 9.40 0.36
C VAL A 75 1.63 9.07 -0.98
N ILE A 76 0.46 8.44 -0.93
CA ILE A 76 -0.45 8.31 -2.08
C ILE A 76 -1.62 9.24 -1.82
N ILE A 77 -1.79 10.23 -2.69
CA ILE A 77 -2.94 11.13 -2.64
C ILE A 77 -4.16 10.42 -3.23
N ILE A 78 -5.30 10.54 -2.53
CA ILE A 78 -6.59 10.04 -3.01
C ILE A 78 -7.58 11.18 -2.94
N THR A 79 -8.06 11.68 -4.07
CA THR A 79 -8.86 12.91 -4.11
C THR A 79 -9.98 12.86 -5.15
N ALA A 80 -11.08 13.56 -4.87
CA ALA A 80 -12.15 13.80 -5.84
C ALA A 80 -11.79 14.88 -6.88
N TYR A 81 -10.72 15.63 -6.64
CA TYR A 81 -10.31 16.74 -7.52
C TYR A 81 -9.28 16.26 -8.54
N ASP A 82 -9.76 15.98 -9.74
CA ASP A 82 -8.98 15.47 -10.87
C ASP A 82 -8.55 16.64 -11.79
N SER A 83 -7.70 17.54 -11.28
CA SER A 83 -7.09 18.57 -12.10
C SER A 83 -5.58 18.36 -12.26
N PHE A 84 -5.08 18.67 -13.43
CA PHE A 84 -3.65 18.62 -13.71
C PHE A 84 -2.81 19.46 -12.72
N GLU A 85 -3.32 20.59 -12.29
CA GLU A 85 -2.64 21.47 -11.33
C GLU A 85 -2.47 20.82 -9.96
N TYR A 86 -3.51 20.12 -9.47
CA TYR A 86 -3.44 19.38 -8.20
C TYR A 86 -2.45 18.22 -8.28
N ALA A 87 -2.49 17.46 -9.37
CA ALA A 87 -1.55 16.36 -9.59
C ALA A 87 -0.10 16.86 -9.65
N GLN A 88 0.15 17.92 -10.42
CA GLN A 88 1.48 18.52 -10.51
C GLN A 88 1.98 19.02 -9.16
N ARG A 89 1.11 19.68 -8.38
CA ARG A 89 1.45 20.17 -7.05
C ARG A 89 1.76 19.03 -6.08
N ALA A 90 0.93 17.98 -6.07
CA ALA A 90 1.14 16.80 -5.23
C ALA A 90 2.53 16.17 -5.48
N LEU A 91 2.87 15.92 -6.74
CA LEU A 91 4.15 15.34 -7.11
C LEU A 91 5.34 16.25 -6.77
N ARG A 92 5.22 17.56 -6.98
CA ARG A 92 6.26 18.53 -6.57
C ARG A 92 6.51 18.57 -5.07
N LEU A 93 5.48 18.29 -4.27
CA LEU A 93 5.58 18.22 -2.81
C LEU A 93 6.09 16.86 -2.31
N GLY A 94 6.35 15.90 -3.21
CA GLY A 94 6.93 14.60 -2.87
C GLY A 94 5.90 13.49 -2.68
N ALA A 95 4.63 13.68 -3.10
CA ALA A 95 3.69 12.57 -3.18
C ALA A 95 4.24 11.50 -4.14
N SER A 96 4.13 10.25 -3.75
CA SER A 96 4.60 9.12 -4.53
C SER A 96 3.67 8.82 -5.69
N ASP A 97 2.38 9.07 -5.50
CA ASP A 97 1.36 8.89 -6.54
C ASP A 97 0.07 9.65 -6.19
N ILE A 98 -0.86 9.72 -7.17
CA ILE A 98 -2.17 10.32 -7.02
C ILE A 98 -3.24 9.44 -7.67
N ILE A 99 -4.35 9.24 -6.98
CA ILE A 99 -5.52 8.47 -7.43
C ILE A 99 -6.76 9.37 -7.35
N SER A 100 -7.54 9.39 -8.43
CA SER A 100 -8.84 10.05 -8.44
C SER A 100 -9.92 9.15 -7.83
N LYS A 101 -10.83 9.73 -7.03
CA LYS A 101 -12.04 9.04 -6.56
C LYS A 101 -13.04 8.90 -7.72
N PRO A 102 -13.75 7.77 -7.88
CA PRO A 102 -13.82 6.61 -6.98
C PRO A 102 -12.57 5.73 -7.06
N VAL A 103 -12.11 5.23 -5.92
CA VAL A 103 -10.92 4.37 -5.85
C VAL A 103 -11.24 2.99 -6.44
N GLU A 104 -10.45 2.57 -7.41
CA GLU A 104 -10.49 1.21 -7.96
C GLU A 104 -9.30 0.41 -7.42
N PHE A 105 -9.52 -0.90 -7.15
CA PHE A 105 -8.50 -1.75 -6.54
C PHE A 105 -7.19 -1.77 -7.34
N GLU A 106 -7.27 -1.96 -8.65
CA GLU A 106 -6.08 -2.06 -9.49
C GLU A 106 -5.26 -0.76 -9.51
N GLN A 107 -5.92 0.40 -9.51
CA GLN A 107 -5.25 1.71 -9.40
C GLN A 107 -4.55 1.85 -8.05
N LEU A 108 -5.24 1.46 -6.95
CA LEU A 108 -4.67 1.48 -5.61
C LEU A 108 -3.45 0.58 -5.50
N ARG A 109 -3.54 -0.66 -6.01
CA ARG A 109 -2.45 -1.62 -6.04
C ARG A 109 -1.22 -1.08 -6.79
N GLN A 110 -1.43 -0.55 -7.99
CA GLN A 110 -0.35 0.03 -8.80
C GLN A 110 0.29 1.24 -8.12
N ALA A 111 -0.49 2.11 -7.48
CA ALA A 111 0.04 3.25 -6.74
C ALA A 111 0.88 2.80 -5.53
N ILE A 112 0.44 1.77 -4.82
CA ILE A 112 1.21 1.18 -3.71
C ILE A 112 2.56 0.66 -4.23
N VAL A 113 2.55 -0.09 -5.33
CA VAL A 113 3.78 -0.63 -5.95
C VAL A 113 4.73 0.51 -6.38
N ARG A 114 4.20 1.59 -6.97
CA ARG A 114 5.02 2.76 -7.32
C ARG A 114 5.59 3.47 -6.10
N ALA A 115 4.83 3.55 -5.00
CA ALA A 115 5.24 4.25 -3.79
C ALA A 115 6.31 3.50 -2.99
N VAL A 116 6.11 2.20 -2.77
CA VAL A 116 6.94 1.41 -1.86
C VAL A 116 7.71 0.28 -2.56
N GLY A 117 7.49 0.09 -3.87
CA GLY A 117 7.98 -1.04 -4.63
C GLY A 117 7.36 -2.34 -4.11
N TRP A 118 7.90 -3.47 -4.55
CA TRP A 118 7.53 -4.79 -4.02
C TRP A 118 8.17 -5.07 -2.66
N LYS A 119 8.59 -4.04 -1.91
CA LYS A 119 9.20 -4.18 -0.58
C LYS A 119 8.14 -4.27 0.53
N PHE A 120 7.19 -5.17 0.37
CA PHE A 120 6.09 -5.38 1.33
C PHE A 120 6.54 -6.02 2.65
N THR A 121 7.68 -6.70 2.65
CA THR A 121 8.24 -7.34 3.85
C THR A 121 9.70 -6.94 4.03
N GLY A 122 10.27 -7.19 5.20
CA GLY A 122 11.71 -7.04 5.44
C GLY A 122 12.57 -8.14 4.79
N ASN A 123 11.98 -9.02 3.97
CA ASN A 123 12.66 -10.15 3.33
C ASN A 123 12.55 -10.04 1.81
N GLU A 124 13.67 -9.73 1.13
CA GLU A 124 13.70 -9.55 -0.32
C GLU A 124 13.25 -10.78 -1.10
N MET A 125 13.62 -11.98 -0.66
CA MET A 125 13.18 -13.23 -1.29
C MET A 125 11.63 -13.35 -1.26
N VAL A 126 11.00 -13.00 -0.14
CA VAL A 126 9.53 -13.02 -0.01
C VAL A 126 8.91 -11.95 -0.90
N ASN A 127 9.52 -10.77 -0.98
CA ASN A 127 9.05 -9.70 -1.86
C ASN A 127 9.10 -10.10 -3.34
N THR A 128 10.18 -10.77 -3.78
CA THR A 128 10.29 -11.32 -5.14
C THR A 128 9.20 -12.36 -5.44
N ILE A 129 8.87 -13.19 -4.47
CA ILE A 129 7.78 -14.18 -4.61
C ILE A 129 6.42 -13.48 -4.72
N LEU A 130 6.17 -12.46 -3.90
CA LEU A 130 4.94 -11.67 -3.95
C LEU A 130 4.78 -10.97 -5.31
N GLU A 131 5.85 -10.32 -5.79
CA GLU A 131 5.88 -9.69 -7.11
C GLU A 131 5.52 -10.68 -8.21
N TYR A 132 6.18 -11.83 -8.24
CA TYR A 132 5.91 -12.88 -9.24
C TYR A 132 4.46 -13.38 -9.17
N ILE A 133 3.91 -13.60 -7.99
CA ILE A 133 2.51 -14.02 -7.82
C ILE A 133 1.54 -12.99 -8.41
N TYR A 134 1.75 -11.69 -8.13
CA TYR A 134 0.88 -10.63 -8.66
C TYR A 134 1.00 -10.44 -10.18
N GLU A 135 2.16 -10.66 -10.76
CA GLU A 135 2.34 -10.56 -12.22
C GLU A 135 1.76 -11.76 -12.97
N HIS A 136 1.71 -12.93 -12.34
CA HIS A 136 1.35 -14.21 -12.99
C HIS A 136 0.13 -14.89 -12.35
N TYR A 137 -0.72 -14.15 -11.60
CA TYR A 137 -1.85 -14.76 -10.88
C TYR A 137 -2.83 -15.51 -11.78
N ASN A 138 -2.92 -15.15 -13.06
CA ASN A 138 -3.76 -15.81 -14.08
C ASN A 138 -3.18 -17.13 -14.59
N GLU A 139 -1.91 -17.42 -14.29
CA GLU A 139 -1.18 -18.56 -14.76
C GLU A 139 -1.03 -19.62 -13.67
N LYS A 140 -0.63 -20.85 -14.07
CA LYS A 140 -0.29 -21.88 -13.11
C LYS A 140 1.07 -21.58 -12.49
N ILE A 141 1.09 -21.20 -11.23
CA ILE A 141 2.32 -20.94 -10.49
C ILE A 141 2.71 -22.22 -9.73
N GLU A 142 3.90 -22.76 -10.03
CA GLU A 142 4.47 -23.89 -9.35
C GLU A 142 5.55 -23.46 -8.36
N LEU A 143 5.66 -24.15 -7.22
CA LEU A 143 6.65 -23.82 -6.20
C LEU A 143 8.09 -23.92 -6.71
N GLU A 144 8.35 -24.83 -7.63
CA GLU A 144 9.64 -24.99 -8.28
C GLU A 144 10.08 -23.71 -9.02
N ILE A 145 9.16 -23.03 -9.70
CA ILE A 145 9.45 -21.76 -10.39
C ILE A 145 9.90 -20.71 -9.38
N LEU A 146 9.18 -20.60 -8.25
CA LEU A 146 9.50 -19.65 -7.20
C LEU A 146 10.83 -19.98 -6.49
N ALA A 147 11.10 -21.25 -6.31
CA ALA A 147 12.36 -21.75 -5.76
C ALA A 147 13.55 -21.41 -6.67
N ASN A 148 13.40 -21.61 -7.97
CA ASN A 148 14.41 -21.27 -8.98
C ASN A 148 14.61 -19.75 -9.08
N LEU A 149 13.53 -18.97 -9.09
CA LEU A 149 13.57 -17.50 -9.13
C LEU A 149 14.33 -16.90 -7.96
N THR A 150 14.23 -17.51 -6.79
CA THR A 150 14.85 -17.02 -5.56
C THR A 150 16.18 -17.73 -5.22
N PHE A 151 16.61 -18.68 -6.03
CA PHE A 151 17.77 -19.54 -5.77
C PHE A 151 17.73 -20.25 -4.42
N CYS A 152 16.53 -20.63 -3.96
CA CYS A 152 16.28 -21.27 -2.67
C CYS A 152 15.52 -22.58 -2.85
N SER A 153 15.52 -23.44 -1.81
CA SER A 153 14.70 -24.65 -1.81
C SER A 153 13.22 -24.31 -1.54
N GLU A 154 12.30 -25.12 -2.06
CA GLU A 154 10.85 -24.96 -1.82
C GLU A 154 10.51 -24.92 -0.33
N SER A 155 11.15 -25.74 0.49
CA SER A 155 10.94 -25.76 1.93
C SER A 155 11.41 -24.47 2.63
N HIS A 156 12.45 -23.84 2.11
CA HIS A 156 12.95 -22.55 2.63
C HIS A 156 12.01 -21.43 2.29
N ILE A 157 11.60 -21.32 1.01
CA ILE A 157 10.66 -20.27 0.58
C ILE A 157 9.31 -20.40 1.30
N ALA A 158 8.78 -21.61 1.46
CA ALA A 158 7.51 -21.86 2.14
C ALA A 158 7.53 -21.39 3.60
N ARG A 159 8.59 -21.68 4.35
CA ARG A 159 8.76 -21.24 5.74
C ARG A 159 8.92 -19.74 5.85
N ALA A 160 9.78 -19.14 5.01
CA ALA A 160 10.03 -17.71 5.02
C ALA A 160 8.76 -16.93 4.63
N PHE A 161 8.05 -17.36 3.60
CA PHE A 161 6.83 -16.76 3.14
C PHE A 161 5.75 -16.77 4.25
N LYS A 162 5.49 -17.94 4.85
CA LYS A 162 4.53 -18.07 5.96
C LYS A 162 4.91 -17.20 7.16
N LYS A 163 6.20 -17.11 7.50
CA LYS A 163 6.69 -16.26 8.61
C LYS A 163 6.43 -14.77 8.35
N ASN A 164 6.58 -14.32 7.11
CA ASN A 164 6.50 -12.89 6.76
C ASN A 164 5.09 -12.44 6.35
N THR A 165 4.25 -13.34 5.83
CA THR A 165 2.89 -13.02 5.35
C THR A 165 1.77 -13.60 6.22
N GLY A 166 2.10 -14.52 7.13
CA GLY A 166 1.12 -15.26 7.93
C GLY A 166 0.43 -16.41 7.20
N MET A 167 0.62 -16.56 5.89
CA MET A 167 -0.07 -17.53 5.03
C MET A 167 0.91 -18.43 4.28
N THR A 168 0.41 -19.61 3.82
CA THR A 168 1.19 -20.42 2.88
C THR A 168 1.17 -19.80 1.48
N ILE A 169 2.21 -20.06 0.68
CA ILE A 169 2.28 -19.59 -0.72
C ILE A 169 1.03 -20.03 -1.50
N ILE A 170 0.63 -21.30 -1.36
CA ILE A 170 -0.53 -21.86 -2.07
C ILE A 170 -1.83 -21.17 -1.66
N SER A 171 -2.04 -20.96 -0.36
CA SER A 171 -3.21 -20.22 0.14
C SER A 171 -3.24 -18.79 -0.38
N TYR A 172 -2.09 -18.13 -0.42
CA TYR A 172 -1.94 -16.77 -0.93
C TYR A 172 -2.27 -16.69 -2.43
N ILE A 173 -1.73 -17.62 -3.26
CA ILE A 173 -2.06 -17.69 -4.69
C ILE A 173 -3.56 -17.89 -4.92
N HIS A 174 -4.23 -18.74 -4.12
CA HIS A 174 -5.68 -18.94 -4.24
C HIS A 174 -6.48 -17.71 -3.85
N GLN A 175 -5.99 -16.89 -2.96
CA GLN A 175 -6.66 -15.69 -2.51
C GLN A 175 -6.50 -14.51 -3.47
N VAL A 176 -5.37 -14.44 -4.19
CA VAL A 176 -5.11 -13.41 -5.22
C VAL A 176 -5.87 -13.68 -6.53
N ARG A 177 -6.32 -14.92 -6.76
CA ARG A 177 -7.16 -15.33 -7.92
C ARG A 177 -8.62 -14.99 -7.74
#